data_b8242a185bd08f4200dece22a7196ced
#
_entry.id   b8242a185bd08f4200dece22a7196ced
#
_cell.length_a   1.000
_cell.length_b   1.000
_cell.length_c   1.000
_cell.angle_alpha   90.00
_cell.angle_beta   90.00
_cell.angle_gamma   90.00
#
_symmetry.space_group_name_H-M   'P 1'
#
loop_
_entity.id
_entity.type
_entity.pdbx_description
1 polymer ?
#
loop_
_entity_poly.entity_id
_entity_poly.type
_entity_poly.pdbx_seq_one_letter_code
_entity_poly.pdbx_strand_id
1 'polypeptide(L)'
;GLLYDYAMLAEKANKMDVMETALRKIIRLAPDNQHAYNALGYSFADRNIHLQEALALIEKASKIAPEDPFIMDSMGWVQFRLGRLQEAENYLRRAYAIRPDVEIGVHLGEVLWVKGQRAEAQQFWRDANQKDPQSDLLKSTLTRLRAQL
;
A
#
# COMPACT_ATOMS: atom_id res chain seq x y z
N GLY A 1 -9.26 9.82 -14.50
CA GLY A 1 -10.29 9.71 -15.52
C GLY A 1 -11.28 8.59 -15.27
N LEU A 2 -12.21 8.44 -16.21
CA LEU A 2 -13.30 7.46 -16.08
C LEU A 2 -12.79 6.02 -15.98
N LEU A 3 -11.77 5.68 -16.74
CA LEU A 3 -11.24 4.31 -16.74
C LEU A 3 -10.57 3.98 -15.40
N TYR A 4 -9.87 4.95 -14.81
CA TYR A 4 -9.28 4.78 -13.49
C TYR A 4 -10.36 4.60 -12.43
N ASP A 5 -11.40 5.43 -12.47
CA ASP A 5 -12.53 5.33 -11.54
C ASP A 5 -13.23 3.97 -11.68
N TYR A 6 -13.37 3.48 -12.92
CA TYR A 6 -13.92 2.16 -13.18
C TYR A 6 -13.06 1.06 -12.54
N ALA A 7 -11.74 1.17 -12.69
CA ALA A 7 -10.81 0.22 -12.07
C ALA A 7 -10.94 0.21 -10.55
N MET A 8 -11.08 1.39 -9.92
CA MET A 8 -11.21 1.48 -8.47
C MET A 8 -12.55 0.93 -7.98
N LEU A 9 -13.62 1.11 -8.76
CA LEU A 9 -14.90 0.48 -8.44
C LEU A 9 -14.82 -1.04 -8.55
N ALA A 10 -14.11 -1.55 -9.55
CA ALA A 10 -13.91 -3.00 -9.70
C ALA A 10 -13.13 -3.57 -8.50
N GLU A 11 -12.15 -2.84 -8.00
CA GLU A 11 -11.40 -3.23 -6.80
C GLU A 11 -12.34 -3.35 -5.59
N LYS A 12 -13.16 -2.32 -5.36
CA LYS A 12 -14.12 -2.34 -4.25
C LYS A 12 -15.11 -3.48 -4.35
N ALA A 13 -15.49 -3.86 -5.57
CA ALA A 13 -16.39 -4.99 -5.82
C ALA A 13 -15.66 -6.34 -5.81
N ASN A 14 -14.37 -6.34 -5.49
CA ASN A 14 -13.51 -7.53 -5.50
C ASN A 14 -13.43 -8.22 -6.86
N LYS A 15 -13.52 -7.41 -7.94
CA LYS A 15 -13.40 -7.89 -9.32
C LYS A 15 -12.00 -7.56 -9.82
N MET A 16 -11.01 -8.32 -9.34
CA MET A 16 -9.60 -8.01 -9.57
C MET A 16 -9.17 -8.16 -11.02
N ASP A 17 -9.76 -9.12 -11.75
CA ASP A 17 -9.47 -9.28 -13.19
C ASP A 17 -9.92 -8.05 -13.98
N VAL A 18 -11.08 -7.52 -13.65
CA VAL A 18 -11.61 -6.31 -14.30
C VAL A 18 -10.72 -5.11 -13.98
N MET A 19 -10.32 -4.97 -12.71
CA MET A 19 -9.42 -3.91 -12.29
C MET A 19 -8.10 -3.98 -13.02
N GLU A 20 -7.48 -5.16 -13.08
CA GLU A 20 -6.20 -5.34 -13.75
C GLU A 20 -6.28 -4.98 -15.23
N THR A 21 -7.31 -5.46 -15.93
CA THR A 21 -7.50 -5.17 -17.35
C THR A 21 -7.63 -3.65 -17.59
N ALA A 22 -8.39 -2.97 -16.74
CA ALA A 22 -8.58 -1.52 -16.86
C ALA A 22 -7.27 -0.76 -16.61
N LEU A 23 -6.52 -1.14 -15.56
CA LEU A 23 -5.25 -0.48 -15.23
C LEU A 23 -4.19 -0.71 -16.32
N ARG A 24 -4.11 -1.91 -16.87
CA ARG A 24 -3.18 -2.19 -17.98
C ARG A 24 -3.54 -1.37 -19.22
N LYS A 25 -4.83 -1.16 -19.47
CA LYS A 25 -5.26 -0.30 -20.58
C LYS A 25 -4.81 1.15 -20.36
N ILE A 26 -4.95 1.67 -19.13
CA ILE A 26 -4.49 3.02 -18.80
C ILE A 26 -2.99 3.13 -19.06
N ILE A 27 -2.21 2.14 -18.64
CA ILE A 27 -0.76 2.14 -18.81
C ILE A 27 -0.40 2.20 -20.31
N ARG A 28 -1.14 1.49 -21.17
CA ARG A 28 -0.91 1.54 -22.61
C ARG A 28 -1.26 2.90 -23.21
N LEU A 29 -2.36 3.50 -22.75
CA LEU A 29 -2.84 4.78 -23.29
C LEU A 29 -2.12 5.99 -22.71
N ALA A 30 -1.64 5.89 -21.48
CA ALA A 30 -0.97 6.97 -20.74
C ALA A 30 0.22 6.41 -19.97
N PRO A 31 1.33 6.10 -20.66
CA PRO A 31 2.48 5.42 -20.03
C PRO A 31 3.22 6.26 -18.99
N ASP A 32 2.82 7.49 -18.77
CA ASP A 32 3.34 8.36 -17.71
C ASP A 32 2.35 8.53 -16.54
N ASN A 33 1.29 7.74 -16.50
CA ASN A 33 0.30 7.84 -15.42
C ASN A 33 0.77 7.01 -14.21
N GLN A 34 1.40 7.68 -13.25
CA GLN A 34 1.94 7.04 -12.04
C GLN A 34 0.85 6.34 -11.22
N HIS A 35 -0.38 6.85 -11.24
CA HIS A 35 -1.44 6.25 -10.43
C HIS A 35 -1.81 4.85 -10.90
N ALA A 36 -1.80 4.60 -12.21
CA ALA A 36 -2.11 3.28 -12.76
C ALA A 36 -1.04 2.26 -12.39
N TYR A 37 0.25 2.63 -12.53
CA TYR A 37 1.35 1.76 -12.11
C TYR A 37 1.28 1.45 -10.62
N ASN A 38 1.05 2.48 -9.81
CA ASN A 38 0.98 2.33 -8.36
C ASN A 38 -0.19 1.44 -7.95
N ALA A 39 -1.38 1.66 -8.51
CA ALA A 39 -2.57 0.90 -8.15
C ALA A 39 -2.41 -0.58 -8.51
N LEU A 40 -1.89 -0.88 -9.70
CA LEU A 40 -1.70 -2.27 -10.12
C LEU A 40 -0.62 -2.95 -9.28
N GLY A 41 0.51 -2.27 -9.07
CA GLY A 41 1.59 -2.82 -8.26
C GLY A 41 1.19 -3.04 -6.82
N TYR A 42 0.50 -2.09 -6.21
CA TYR A 42 0.00 -2.23 -4.85
C TYR A 42 -0.97 -3.40 -4.73
N SER A 43 -1.88 -3.55 -5.69
CA SER A 43 -2.85 -4.65 -5.68
C SER A 43 -2.17 -6.00 -5.70
N PHE A 44 -1.14 -6.17 -6.54
CA PHE A 44 -0.38 -7.41 -6.56
C PHE A 44 0.35 -7.65 -5.23
N ALA A 45 0.99 -6.62 -4.69
CA ALA A 45 1.70 -6.74 -3.41
C ALA A 45 0.74 -7.10 -2.28
N ASP A 46 -0.40 -6.43 -2.21
CA ASP A 46 -1.38 -6.65 -1.16
C ASP A 46 -1.96 -8.06 -1.21
N ARG A 47 -2.17 -8.60 -2.41
CA ARG A 47 -2.62 -9.98 -2.60
C ARG A 47 -1.49 -11.01 -2.54
N ASN A 48 -0.26 -10.55 -2.35
CA ASN A 48 0.94 -11.38 -2.28
C ASN A 48 1.15 -12.23 -3.54
N ILE A 49 0.89 -11.64 -4.72
CA ILE A 49 1.06 -12.28 -6.03
C ILE A 49 1.90 -11.40 -6.95
N HIS A 50 2.57 -12.00 -7.92
CA HIS A 50 3.35 -11.29 -8.94
C HIS A 50 4.27 -10.22 -8.34
N LEU A 51 4.99 -10.57 -7.27
CA LEU A 51 5.73 -9.58 -6.48
C LEU A 51 6.85 -8.91 -7.28
N GLN A 52 7.51 -9.61 -8.20
CA GLN A 52 8.56 -8.99 -9.03
C GLN A 52 7.94 -7.99 -10.02
N GLU A 53 6.81 -8.32 -10.60
CA GLU A 53 6.09 -7.36 -11.44
C GLU A 53 5.58 -6.18 -10.60
N ALA A 54 5.06 -6.45 -9.41
CA ALA A 54 4.62 -5.40 -8.49
C ALA A 54 5.75 -4.42 -8.21
N LEU A 55 6.94 -4.93 -7.90
CA LEU A 55 8.10 -4.08 -7.63
C LEU A 55 8.44 -3.21 -8.85
N ALA A 56 8.48 -3.80 -10.04
CA ALA A 56 8.77 -3.05 -11.27
C ALA A 56 7.74 -1.95 -11.53
N LEU A 57 6.45 -2.24 -11.33
CA LEU A 57 5.38 -1.28 -11.51
C LEU A 57 5.50 -0.10 -10.52
N ILE A 58 5.76 -0.40 -9.26
CA ILE A 58 5.88 0.64 -8.22
C ILE A 58 7.15 1.45 -8.43
N GLU A 59 8.25 0.81 -8.86
CA GLU A 59 9.47 1.54 -9.22
C GLU A 59 9.22 2.51 -10.36
N LYS A 60 8.42 2.12 -11.36
CA LYS A 60 8.04 3.02 -12.44
C LYS A 60 7.25 4.21 -11.92
N ALA A 61 6.26 3.95 -11.05
CA ALA A 61 5.49 5.03 -10.42
C ALA A 61 6.40 5.97 -9.63
N SER A 62 7.35 5.42 -8.89
CA SER A 62 8.30 6.20 -8.08
C SER A 62 9.19 7.09 -8.93
N LYS A 63 9.60 6.62 -10.11
CA LYS A 63 10.40 7.45 -11.02
C LYS A 63 9.60 8.64 -11.56
N ILE A 64 8.30 8.46 -11.79
CA ILE A 64 7.44 9.52 -12.28
C ILE A 64 7.12 10.52 -11.15
N ALA A 65 6.85 10.04 -9.94
CA ALA A 65 6.44 10.87 -8.80
C ALA A 65 7.19 10.47 -7.53
N PRO A 66 8.50 10.80 -7.43
CA PRO A 66 9.36 10.31 -6.35
C PRO A 66 9.02 10.84 -4.96
N GLU A 67 8.26 11.93 -4.87
CA GLU A 67 7.90 12.54 -3.59
C GLU A 67 6.49 12.17 -3.12
N ASP A 68 5.77 11.32 -3.86
CA ASP A 68 4.41 10.93 -3.50
C ASP A 68 4.43 9.93 -2.33
N PRO A 69 3.87 10.30 -1.17
CA PRO A 69 3.90 9.42 0.01
C PRO A 69 3.12 8.12 -0.18
N PHE A 70 2.08 8.11 -1.02
CA PHE A 70 1.32 6.89 -1.27
C PHE A 70 2.10 5.91 -2.15
N ILE A 71 2.93 6.41 -3.05
CA ILE A 71 3.84 5.56 -3.83
C ILE A 71 4.96 5.03 -2.94
N MET A 72 5.49 5.85 -2.02
CA MET A 72 6.44 5.38 -1.02
C MET A 72 5.84 4.28 -0.14
N ASP A 73 4.58 4.44 0.26
CA ASP A 73 3.84 3.42 1.02
C ASP A 73 3.77 2.10 0.23
N SER A 74 3.41 2.18 -1.05
CA SER A 74 3.37 0.99 -1.90
C SER A 74 4.74 0.35 -2.05
N MET A 75 5.80 1.16 -2.17
CA MET A 75 7.16 0.64 -2.23
C MET A 75 7.52 -0.09 -0.93
N GLY A 76 7.19 0.50 0.21
CA GLY A 76 7.38 -0.15 1.50
C GLY A 76 6.60 -1.45 1.60
N TRP A 77 5.37 -1.47 1.10
CA TRP A 77 4.51 -2.65 1.18
C TRP A 77 5.02 -3.80 0.32
N VAL A 78 5.50 -3.53 -0.91
CA VAL A 78 6.08 -4.58 -1.75
C VAL A 78 7.40 -5.09 -1.17
N GLN A 79 8.22 -4.23 -0.57
CA GLN A 79 9.43 -4.67 0.12
C GLN A 79 9.08 -5.59 1.29
N PHE A 80 8.04 -5.25 2.04
CA PHE A 80 7.57 -6.09 3.14
C PHE A 80 7.15 -7.48 2.63
N ARG A 81 6.38 -7.53 1.53
CA ARG A 81 5.96 -8.81 0.94
C ARG A 81 7.14 -9.64 0.46
N LEU A 82 8.21 -8.98 0.01
CA LEU A 82 9.45 -9.65 -0.41
C LEU A 82 10.34 -10.07 0.77
N GLY A 83 9.93 -9.80 2.00
CA GLY A 83 10.69 -10.14 3.21
C GLY A 83 11.79 -9.16 3.56
N ARG A 84 11.83 -8.00 2.92
CA ARG A 84 12.86 -6.97 3.15
C ARG A 84 12.35 -5.97 4.18
N LEU A 85 12.38 -6.39 5.45
CA LEU A 85 11.71 -5.66 6.53
C LEU A 85 12.32 -4.28 6.79
N GLN A 86 13.65 -4.16 6.74
CA GLN A 86 14.29 -2.87 7.00
C GLN A 86 14.01 -1.86 5.90
N GLU A 87 14.07 -2.28 4.64
CA GLU A 87 13.71 -1.43 3.50
C GLU A 87 12.25 -1.00 3.59
N ALA A 88 11.36 -1.93 3.97
CA ALA A 88 9.95 -1.63 4.15
C ALA A 88 9.75 -0.55 5.22
N GLU A 89 10.40 -0.70 6.37
CA GLU A 89 10.31 0.27 7.45
C GLU A 89 10.79 1.65 6.99
N ASN A 90 11.92 1.70 6.29
CA ASN A 90 12.49 2.97 5.84
C ASN A 90 11.55 3.73 4.91
N TYR A 91 10.97 3.04 3.92
CA TYR A 91 10.02 3.66 3.00
C TYR A 91 8.77 4.14 3.73
N LEU A 92 8.23 3.32 4.62
CA LEU A 92 6.99 3.65 5.33
C LEU A 92 7.19 4.80 6.33
N ARG A 93 8.35 4.86 7.00
CA ARG A 93 8.64 6.01 7.88
C ARG A 93 8.76 7.31 7.09
N ARG A 94 9.40 7.27 5.92
CA ARG A 94 9.49 8.44 5.05
C ARG A 94 8.11 8.88 4.58
N ALA A 95 7.28 7.93 4.14
CA ALA A 95 5.93 8.23 3.70
C ALA A 95 5.12 8.86 4.84
N TYR A 96 5.18 8.28 6.02
CA TYR A 96 4.42 8.77 7.18
C TYR A 96 4.89 10.16 7.63
N ALA A 97 6.19 10.45 7.51
CA ALA A 97 6.73 11.77 7.86
C ALA A 97 6.19 12.85 6.92
N ILE A 98 6.00 12.51 5.64
CA ILE A 98 5.44 13.46 4.67
C ILE A 98 3.94 13.60 4.88
N ARG A 99 3.24 12.48 5.07
CA ARG A 99 1.79 12.48 5.26
C ARG A 99 1.42 11.40 6.28
N PRO A 100 1.06 11.78 7.50
CA PRO A 100 0.67 10.82 8.55
C PRO A 100 -0.74 10.29 8.31
N ASP A 101 -0.92 9.56 7.22
CA ASP A 101 -2.18 8.98 6.79
C ASP A 101 -2.45 7.66 7.54
N VAL A 102 -3.74 7.35 7.74
CA VAL A 102 -4.18 6.15 8.46
C VAL A 102 -3.62 4.87 7.80
N GLU A 103 -3.75 4.76 6.49
CA GLU A 103 -3.31 3.57 5.76
C GLU A 103 -1.80 3.37 5.91
N ILE A 104 -1.01 4.44 5.75
CA ILE A 104 0.44 4.39 5.91
C ILE A 104 0.81 3.97 7.33
N GLY A 105 0.12 4.54 8.33
CA GLY A 105 0.34 4.19 9.73
C GLY A 105 0.03 2.73 10.03
N VAL A 106 -1.04 2.19 9.45
CA VAL A 106 -1.41 0.78 9.64
C VAL A 106 -0.35 -0.14 9.04
N HIS A 107 0.13 0.17 7.84
CA HIS A 107 1.20 -0.60 7.19
C HIS A 107 2.50 -0.55 7.99
N LEU A 108 2.90 0.63 8.44
CA LEU A 108 4.10 0.78 9.25
C LEU A 108 3.99 -0.02 10.55
N GLY A 109 2.81 0.03 11.18
CA GLY A 109 2.54 -0.75 12.38
C GLY A 109 2.73 -2.25 12.13
N GLU A 110 2.23 -2.77 11.01
CA GLU A 110 2.39 -4.20 10.70
C GLU A 110 3.86 -4.57 10.51
N VAL A 111 4.63 -3.78 9.80
CA VAL A 111 6.07 -4.04 9.61
C VAL A 111 6.79 -4.06 10.96
N LEU A 112 6.52 -3.08 11.81
CA LEU A 112 7.13 -3.01 13.13
C LEU A 112 6.74 -4.18 14.01
N TRP A 113 5.47 -4.60 13.95
CA TRP A 113 4.98 -5.76 14.69
C TRP A 113 5.74 -7.02 14.29
N VAL A 114 5.89 -7.26 12.99
CA VAL A 114 6.62 -8.43 12.48
C VAL A 114 8.09 -8.37 12.85
N LYS A 115 8.68 -7.18 12.91
CA LYS A 115 10.06 -7.01 13.37
C LYS A 115 10.23 -7.23 14.88
N GLY A 116 9.13 -7.38 15.63
CA GLY A 116 9.18 -7.54 17.07
C GLY A 116 9.11 -6.24 17.86
N GLN A 117 8.97 -5.11 17.21
CA GLN A 117 8.85 -3.78 17.84
C GLN A 117 7.38 -3.50 18.13
N ARG A 118 6.79 -4.31 19.00
CA ARG A 118 5.33 -4.34 19.18
C ARG A 118 4.76 -3.11 19.87
N ALA A 119 5.48 -2.55 20.81
CA ALA A 119 5.01 -1.33 21.50
C ALA A 119 4.89 -0.16 20.54
N GLU A 120 5.88 0.03 19.67
CA GLU A 120 5.84 1.08 18.67
C GLU A 120 4.76 0.82 17.62
N ALA A 121 4.60 -0.43 17.19
CA ALA A 121 3.53 -0.82 16.28
C ALA A 121 2.17 -0.42 16.84
N GLN A 122 1.93 -0.74 18.11
CA GLN A 122 0.67 -0.40 18.76
C GLN A 122 0.43 1.10 18.83
N GLN A 123 1.48 1.89 18.99
CA GLN A 123 1.35 3.34 19.02
C GLN A 123 0.86 3.89 17.67
N PHE A 124 1.44 3.41 16.57
CA PHE A 124 0.97 3.80 15.24
C PHE A 124 -0.48 3.38 15.01
N TRP A 125 -0.87 2.19 15.48
CA TRP A 125 -2.24 1.73 15.35
C TRP A 125 -3.22 2.51 16.22
N ARG A 126 -2.82 2.91 17.43
CA ARG A 126 -3.66 3.79 18.26
C ARG A 126 -3.87 5.14 17.59
N ASP A 127 -2.82 5.70 17.01
CA ASP A 127 -2.93 6.96 16.28
C ASP A 127 -3.87 6.81 15.07
N ALA A 128 -3.76 5.70 14.34
CA ALA A 128 -4.66 5.41 13.22
C ALA A 128 -6.11 5.28 13.69
N ASN A 129 -6.33 4.57 14.79
CA ASN A 129 -7.67 4.38 15.36
C ASN A 129 -8.28 5.70 15.80
N GLN A 130 -7.48 6.60 16.33
CA GLN A 130 -7.95 7.92 16.75
C GLN A 130 -8.37 8.76 15.55
N LYS A 131 -7.61 8.68 14.45
CA LYS A 131 -7.91 9.42 13.22
C LYS A 131 -9.13 8.86 12.49
N ASP A 132 -9.26 7.52 12.47
CA ASP A 132 -10.38 6.84 11.80
C ASP A 132 -10.78 5.59 12.57
N PRO A 133 -11.71 5.73 13.55
CA PRO A 133 -12.18 4.57 14.32
C PRO A 133 -12.90 3.51 13.49
N GLN A 134 -13.29 3.84 12.26
CA GLN A 134 -14.00 2.92 11.36
C GLN A 134 -13.10 2.28 10.32
N SER A 135 -11.78 2.47 10.42
CA SER A 135 -10.85 1.92 9.44
C SER A 135 -10.95 0.40 9.35
N ASP A 136 -11.43 -0.09 8.22
CA ASP A 136 -11.50 -1.53 7.96
C ASP A 136 -10.11 -2.14 7.84
N LEU A 137 -9.15 -1.40 7.27
CA LEU A 137 -7.78 -1.87 7.16
C LEU A 137 -7.16 -2.12 8.53
N LEU A 138 -7.35 -1.18 9.47
CA LEU A 138 -6.85 -1.38 10.84
C LEU A 138 -7.49 -2.58 11.49
N LYS A 139 -8.82 -2.68 11.41
CA LYS A 139 -9.56 -3.80 12.03
C LYS A 139 -9.12 -5.15 11.49
N SER A 140 -9.00 -5.28 10.16
CA SER A 140 -8.59 -6.53 9.55
C SER A 140 -7.14 -6.87 9.86
N THR A 141 -6.26 -5.87 9.94
CA THR A 141 -4.87 -6.07 10.30
C THR A 141 -4.74 -6.59 11.73
N LEU A 142 -5.42 -5.96 12.69
CA LEU A 142 -5.40 -6.39 14.09
C LEU A 142 -5.94 -7.82 14.24
N THR A 143 -7.03 -8.14 13.55
CA THR A 143 -7.63 -9.47 13.59
C THR A 143 -6.66 -10.52 13.03
N ARG A 144 -6.07 -10.25 11.87
CA ARG A 144 -5.16 -11.20 11.20
C ARG A 144 -3.91 -11.45 12.01
N LEU A 145 -3.37 -10.42 12.64
CA LEU A 145 -2.14 -10.52 13.46
C LEU A 145 -2.43 -10.93 14.90
N ARG A 146 -3.69 -11.04 15.29
CA ARG A 146 -4.11 -11.29 16.67
C ARG A 146 -3.51 -10.26 17.63
N ALA A 147 -3.52 -9.01 17.21
CA ALA A 147 -2.97 -7.89 17.96
C ALA A 147 -4.09 -7.10 18.63
N GLN A 148 -3.73 -6.37 19.68
CA GLN A 148 -4.64 -5.47 20.39
C GLN A 148 -4.01 -4.09 20.51
N LEU A 149 -4.85 -3.09 20.71
CA LEU A 149 -4.38 -1.73 20.93
C LEU A 149 -3.99 -1.45 22.37
#